data_21a86718c60748b90662733b5e46cc4e
#
_entry.id   21a86718c60748b90662733b5e46cc4e
#
_cell.length_a   1.000
_cell.length_b   1.000
_cell.length_c   1.000
_cell.angle_alpha   90.00
_cell.angle_beta   90.00
_cell.angle_gamma   90.00
#
_symmetry.space_group_name_H-M   'P 1'
#
loop_
_entity.id
_entity.type
_entity.pdbx_description
1 polymer ?
#
loop_
_entity_poly.entity_id
_entity_poly.type
_entity_poly.pdbx_seq_one_letter_code
_entity_poly.pdbx_strand_id
1 'polypeptide(L)'
;METVAEKFPFRSNDYYLSLIDWKDRQDPIRKIVIPDIRELNGGGCTDPSNEKDYTKLPGLQHKYDQTGLLLVTDVCGGICRFCFRKRLFMNCEREAVKDVSANIEYIREHEEITNVLMTGGDSLMLDTRRIESILKELREIPHVNIIRMGSKLLAYNPYRILNDPELVSVLSRYSTPEKRIYLMAHFNHPRELSDVSVKAAEALNNAGVIVVNQTPILNGVNSDADTLTTLFRNVSFAGISPYYVFQCRPSIGNTFFQTPVEQSYEIIQKSWKACSGLAKRARFVMSHATGKIEMVGKTAEHVFMRYHQAADPANIGKFMVFKSNPVARWFDDYRHAVSDFQPRKVWLF
;
A
#
# COMPACT_ATOMS: atom_id res chain seq x y z
N MET A 1 -19.70 1.68 18.96
CA MET A 1 -18.95 2.49 17.98
C MET A 1 -18.23 3.66 18.66
N GLU A 2 -18.87 4.40 19.54
CA GLU A 2 -18.28 5.53 20.26
C GLU A 2 -16.97 5.17 20.96
N THR A 3 -16.96 4.14 21.78
CA THR A 3 -15.74 3.67 22.50
C THR A 3 -14.56 3.35 21.58
N VAL A 4 -14.80 2.86 20.36
CA VAL A 4 -13.72 2.60 19.38
C VAL A 4 -13.27 3.91 18.74
N ALA A 5 -14.21 4.83 18.46
CA ALA A 5 -13.93 6.12 17.82
C ALA A 5 -13.13 7.07 18.71
N GLU A 6 -13.23 6.94 20.04
CA GLU A 6 -12.41 7.68 21.00
C GLU A 6 -10.92 7.38 20.85
N LYS A 7 -10.57 6.11 20.56
CA LYS A 7 -9.18 5.67 20.38
C LYS A 7 -8.74 5.69 18.92
N PHE A 8 -9.62 5.26 18.02
CA PHE A 8 -9.37 5.13 16.59
C PHE A 8 -10.41 5.93 15.80
N PRO A 9 -10.11 7.17 15.42
CA PRO A 9 -11.06 8.05 14.76
C PRO A 9 -11.77 7.38 13.58
N PHE A 10 -13.02 7.77 13.36
CA PHE A 10 -13.82 7.34 12.22
C PHE A 10 -14.00 8.50 11.23
N ARG A 11 -13.80 8.20 9.97
CA ARG A 11 -14.13 9.10 8.85
C ARG A 11 -14.54 8.26 7.64
N SER A 12 -15.60 8.68 6.98
CA SER A 12 -16.03 8.17 5.69
C SER A 12 -16.84 9.26 4.97
N ASN A 13 -17.39 8.93 3.81
CA ASN A 13 -18.29 9.79 3.04
C ASN A 13 -19.45 8.97 2.49
N ASP A 14 -20.50 9.67 2.04
CA ASP A 14 -21.75 9.03 1.62
C ASP A 14 -21.57 8.08 0.43
N TYR A 15 -20.68 8.44 -0.53
CA TYR A 15 -20.37 7.56 -1.65
C TYR A 15 -19.82 6.22 -1.19
N TYR A 16 -18.79 6.21 -0.33
CA TYR A 16 -18.20 4.95 0.12
C TYR A 16 -19.15 4.15 1.01
N LEU A 17 -19.92 4.84 1.86
CA LEU A 17 -20.97 4.21 2.69
C LEU A 17 -22.08 3.59 1.83
N SER A 18 -22.38 4.14 0.66
CA SER A 18 -23.37 3.58 -0.28
C SER A 18 -22.95 2.24 -0.89
N LEU A 19 -21.65 1.91 -0.87
CA LEU A 19 -21.13 0.62 -1.35
C LEU A 19 -21.36 -0.52 -0.33
N ILE A 20 -21.77 -0.22 0.90
CA ILE A 20 -21.98 -1.20 1.97
C ILE A 20 -23.35 -1.86 1.79
N ASP A 21 -23.38 -3.19 1.84
CA ASP A 21 -24.63 -3.92 2.09
C ASP A 21 -24.93 -3.89 3.60
N TRP A 22 -25.77 -2.95 4.00
CA TRP A 22 -26.12 -2.75 5.42
C TRP A 22 -26.91 -3.92 6.04
N LYS A 23 -27.46 -4.81 5.23
CA LYS A 23 -28.17 -6.03 5.71
C LYS A 23 -27.18 -7.12 6.11
N ASP A 24 -25.98 -7.12 5.51
CA ASP A 24 -24.90 -8.05 5.84
C ASP A 24 -23.95 -7.44 6.89
N ARG A 25 -23.99 -7.99 8.12
CA ARG A 25 -23.05 -7.60 9.18
C ARG A 25 -21.59 -7.98 8.86
N GLN A 26 -21.38 -8.93 7.95
CA GLN A 26 -20.06 -9.40 7.52
C GLN A 26 -19.60 -8.75 6.22
N ASP A 27 -20.35 -7.76 5.72
CA ASP A 27 -20.02 -7.06 4.48
C ASP A 27 -18.54 -6.62 4.45
N PRO A 28 -17.76 -6.97 3.40
CA PRO A 28 -16.34 -6.66 3.31
C PRO A 28 -16.05 -5.14 3.25
N ILE A 29 -16.90 -4.34 2.58
CA ILE A 29 -16.72 -2.89 2.50
C ILE A 29 -16.98 -2.26 3.88
N ARG A 30 -17.99 -2.75 4.60
CA ARG A 30 -18.26 -2.35 5.98
C ARG A 30 -17.02 -2.55 6.86
N LYS A 31 -16.36 -3.73 6.77
CA LYS A 31 -15.16 -4.05 7.57
C LYS A 31 -13.99 -3.11 7.28
N ILE A 32 -13.89 -2.60 6.06
CA ILE A 32 -12.82 -1.68 5.67
C ILE A 32 -12.91 -0.35 6.42
N VAL A 33 -14.10 0.16 6.70
CA VAL A 33 -14.28 1.56 7.15
C VAL A 33 -15.03 1.71 8.47
N ILE A 34 -15.97 0.83 8.78
CA ILE A 34 -16.78 0.93 10.00
C ILE A 34 -15.99 0.42 11.22
N PRO A 35 -15.92 1.18 12.32
CA PRO A 35 -15.25 0.76 13.55
C PRO A 35 -15.78 -0.57 14.11
N ASP A 36 -14.86 -1.42 14.55
CA ASP A 36 -15.15 -2.73 15.13
C ASP A 36 -14.57 -2.82 16.54
N ILE A 37 -15.32 -3.36 17.49
CA ILE A 37 -14.91 -3.50 18.89
C ILE A 37 -13.60 -4.30 19.03
N ARG A 38 -13.32 -5.21 18.11
CA ARG A 38 -12.09 -6.00 18.08
C ARG A 38 -10.82 -5.16 17.92
N GLU A 39 -10.93 -3.91 17.45
CA GLU A 39 -9.79 -2.99 17.39
C GLU A 39 -9.23 -2.65 18.77
N LEU A 40 -10.06 -2.75 19.81
CA LEU A 40 -9.67 -2.49 21.21
C LEU A 40 -8.94 -3.67 21.87
N ASN A 41 -9.01 -4.87 21.28
CA ASN A 41 -8.49 -6.11 21.89
C ASN A 41 -6.95 -6.20 21.93
N GLY A 42 -6.25 -5.10 21.76
CA GLY A 42 -4.81 -5.03 21.91
C GLY A 42 -4.00 -5.70 20.79
N GLY A 43 -2.71 -5.75 20.96
CA GLY A 43 -1.75 -6.33 20.01
C GLY A 43 -1.38 -5.39 18.87
N GLY A 44 -0.18 -5.62 18.31
CA GLY A 44 0.43 -4.76 17.30
C GLY A 44 1.11 -3.53 17.90
N CYS A 45 1.83 -2.80 17.06
CA CYS A 45 2.53 -1.58 17.44
C CYS A 45 2.05 -0.38 16.61
N THR A 46 2.38 0.82 17.06
CA THR A 46 2.01 2.07 16.36
C THR A 46 2.84 2.30 15.11
N ASP A 47 4.07 1.76 15.06
CA ASP A 47 5.00 1.86 13.92
C ASP A 47 5.56 0.49 13.51
N PRO A 48 4.77 -0.37 12.85
CA PRO A 48 5.19 -1.72 12.49
C PRO A 48 6.26 -1.79 11.39
N SER A 49 6.62 -0.67 10.80
CA SER A 49 7.64 -0.58 9.76
C SER A 49 8.89 0.17 10.22
N ASN A 50 8.89 0.59 11.49
CA ASN A 50 9.95 1.40 12.08
C ASN A 50 10.28 2.64 11.24
N GLU A 51 9.22 3.37 10.83
CA GLU A 51 9.37 4.55 9.97
C GLU A 51 10.15 5.67 10.68
N LYS A 52 10.10 5.72 12.01
CA LYS A 52 10.79 6.71 12.83
C LYS A 52 12.30 6.67 12.64
N ASP A 53 12.91 5.48 12.57
CA ASP A 53 14.37 5.35 12.40
C ASP A 53 14.86 5.82 11.02
N TYR A 54 13.97 5.88 10.05
CA TYR A 54 14.27 6.34 8.69
C TYR A 54 13.82 7.78 8.42
N THR A 55 13.27 8.46 9.43
CA THR A 55 12.88 9.86 9.32
C THR A 55 14.14 10.75 9.40
N LYS A 56 14.44 11.46 8.32
CA LYS A 56 15.60 12.37 8.20
C LYS A 56 15.25 13.79 8.62
N LEU A 57 14.06 14.25 8.21
CA LEU A 57 13.46 15.53 8.59
C LEU A 57 11.99 15.30 8.93
N PRO A 58 11.33 16.17 9.67
CA PRO A 58 9.89 16.11 9.83
C PRO A 58 9.21 15.97 8.47
N GLY A 59 8.37 14.93 8.31
CA GLY A 59 7.69 14.64 7.04
C GLY A 59 8.52 13.96 5.95
N LEU A 60 9.80 13.70 6.16
CA LEU A 60 10.65 13.03 5.18
C LEU A 60 11.27 11.75 5.73
N GLN A 61 11.03 10.65 5.03
CA GLN A 61 11.66 9.35 5.31
C GLN A 61 12.54 8.93 4.13
N HIS A 62 13.75 8.46 4.42
CA HIS A 62 14.70 7.95 3.44
C HIS A 62 15.22 6.59 3.92
N LYS A 63 14.48 5.53 3.56
CA LYS A 63 14.76 4.13 3.93
C LYS A 63 15.49 3.36 2.85
N TYR A 64 15.18 3.64 1.61
CA TYR A 64 15.77 2.99 0.43
C TYR A 64 16.50 4.07 -0.36
N ASP A 65 17.73 3.83 -0.74
CA ASP A 65 18.59 4.83 -1.40
C ASP A 65 17.87 5.57 -2.52
N GLN A 66 17.13 4.86 -3.38
CA GLN A 66 16.46 5.46 -4.54
C GLN A 66 15.12 6.12 -4.22
N THR A 67 14.68 6.15 -2.94
CA THR A 67 13.30 6.56 -2.63
C THR A 67 13.21 7.50 -1.44
N GLY A 68 12.84 8.74 -1.68
CA GLY A 68 12.32 9.67 -0.67
C GLY A 68 10.81 9.49 -0.48
N LEU A 69 10.34 9.47 0.78
CA LEU A 69 8.93 9.45 1.12
C LEU A 69 8.54 10.72 1.84
N LEU A 70 7.58 11.47 1.29
CA LEU A 70 7.06 12.70 1.84
C LEU A 70 5.68 12.49 2.48
N LEU A 71 5.56 12.79 3.77
CA LEU A 71 4.29 12.86 4.49
C LEU A 71 3.72 14.27 4.33
N VAL A 72 2.91 14.47 3.30
CA VAL A 72 2.42 15.80 2.88
C VAL A 72 1.09 16.19 3.52
N THR A 73 0.39 15.25 4.16
CA THR A 73 -0.90 15.46 4.82
C THR A 73 -1.19 14.37 5.85
N ASP A 74 -1.96 14.67 6.86
CA ASP A 74 -2.53 13.74 7.84
C ASP A 74 -4.05 13.51 7.61
N VAL A 75 -4.57 13.92 6.44
CA VAL A 75 -5.98 13.81 6.10
C VAL A 75 -6.22 12.69 5.09
N CYS A 76 -7.29 11.89 5.32
CA CYS A 76 -7.81 10.90 4.37
C CYS A 76 -9.27 11.16 4.05
N GLY A 77 -9.73 10.78 2.87
CA GLY A 77 -11.15 10.81 2.48
C GLY A 77 -12.02 9.80 3.24
N GLY A 78 -11.40 8.78 3.81
CA GLY A 78 -11.95 7.81 4.75
C GLY A 78 -10.81 7.12 5.49
N ILE A 79 -11.03 6.71 6.75
CA ILE A 79 -10.01 6.05 7.58
C ILE A 79 -10.19 4.54 7.50
N CYS A 80 -9.27 3.86 6.79
CA CYS A 80 -9.23 2.40 6.74
C CYS A 80 -9.00 1.81 8.13
N ARG A 81 -9.84 0.85 8.56
CA ARG A 81 -9.71 0.21 9.88
C ARG A 81 -8.42 -0.62 10.00
N PHE A 82 -7.84 -1.05 8.90
CA PHE A 82 -6.56 -1.75 8.83
C PHE A 82 -5.35 -0.82 8.58
N CYS A 83 -5.50 0.49 8.67
CA CYS A 83 -4.42 1.44 8.39
C CYS A 83 -3.21 1.17 9.29
N PHE A 84 -2.03 1.02 8.67
CA PHE A 84 -0.79 0.79 9.42
C PHE A 84 -0.20 2.08 10.00
N ARG A 85 -0.65 3.24 9.52
CA ARG A 85 -0.30 4.57 10.03
C ARG A 85 -1.43 5.16 10.91
N LYS A 86 -2.17 4.33 11.64
CA LYS A 86 -3.23 4.80 12.56
C LYS A 86 -2.74 5.92 13.49
N ARG A 87 -1.45 5.90 13.85
CA ARG A 87 -0.83 6.92 14.71
C ARG A 87 -1.01 8.35 14.18
N LEU A 88 -1.08 8.56 12.85
CA LEU A 88 -1.33 9.89 12.28
C LEU A 88 -2.69 10.47 12.67
N PHE A 89 -3.63 9.63 13.07
CA PHE A 89 -5.02 10.01 13.40
C PHE A 89 -5.32 9.92 14.91
N MET A 90 -4.35 9.46 15.73
CA MET A 90 -4.55 9.17 17.15
C MET A 90 -4.06 10.30 18.08
N ASN A 91 -4.08 11.55 17.65
CA ASN A 91 -3.53 12.71 18.40
C ASN A 91 -2.06 12.52 18.84
N CYS A 92 -1.31 11.68 18.13
CA CYS A 92 0.13 11.55 18.29
C CYS A 92 0.85 12.74 17.65
N GLU A 93 2.16 12.79 17.76
CA GLU A 93 3.00 13.81 17.15
C GLU A 93 2.64 14.01 15.65
N ARG A 94 2.56 15.27 15.21
CA ARG A 94 2.28 15.60 13.80
C ARG A 94 3.49 15.22 12.96
N GLU A 95 3.40 14.11 12.23
CA GLU A 95 4.46 13.64 11.33
C GLU A 95 4.37 14.27 9.93
N ALA A 96 3.15 14.62 9.49
CA ALA A 96 2.95 15.29 8.21
C ALA A 96 3.24 16.78 8.32
N VAL A 97 3.92 17.30 7.31
CA VAL A 97 4.31 18.72 7.26
C VAL A 97 3.52 19.49 6.21
N LYS A 98 3.22 20.74 6.54
CA LYS A 98 2.61 21.67 5.56
C LYS A 98 3.68 22.29 4.66
N ASP A 99 4.82 22.68 5.21
CA ASP A 99 5.93 23.21 4.45
C ASP A 99 6.93 22.07 4.15
N VAL A 100 7.11 21.76 2.87
CA VAL A 100 8.02 20.71 2.39
C VAL A 100 9.33 21.25 1.83
N SER A 101 9.61 22.55 1.96
CA SER A 101 10.78 23.18 1.32
C SER A 101 12.10 22.56 1.77
N ALA A 102 12.29 22.36 3.08
CA ALA A 102 13.47 21.69 3.61
C ALA A 102 13.59 20.23 3.14
N ASN A 103 12.45 19.55 2.98
CA ASN A 103 12.40 18.17 2.50
C ASN A 103 12.79 18.06 1.02
N ILE A 104 12.36 19.03 0.23
CA ILE A 104 12.70 19.12 -1.20
C ILE A 104 14.19 19.44 -1.36
N GLU A 105 14.74 20.31 -0.51
CA GLU A 105 16.17 20.61 -0.53
C GLU A 105 17.00 19.37 -0.16
N TYR A 106 16.61 18.63 0.86
CA TYR A 106 17.24 17.34 1.17
C TYR A 106 17.22 16.40 -0.05
N ILE A 107 16.08 16.29 -0.75
CA ILE A 107 15.99 15.46 -1.96
C ILE A 107 16.92 15.97 -3.05
N ARG A 108 17.07 17.29 -3.19
CA ARG A 108 17.98 17.93 -4.18
C ARG A 108 19.44 17.61 -3.91
N GLU A 109 19.84 17.54 -2.63
CA GLU A 109 21.20 17.21 -2.20
C GLU A 109 21.53 15.71 -2.29
N HIS A 110 20.51 14.84 -2.46
CA HIS A 110 20.67 13.37 -2.47
C HIS A 110 20.34 12.81 -3.86
N GLU A 111 21.33 12.80 -4.75
CA GLU A 111 21.18 12.40 -6.17
C GLU A 111 20.74 10.94 -6.35
N GLU A 112 20.98 10.08 -5.35
CA GLU A 112 20.50 8.69 -5.31
C GLU A 112 18.98 8.59 -5.24
N ILE A 113 18.26 9.64 -4.78
CA ILE A 113 16.81 9.69 -4.72
C ILE A 113 16.21 9.98 -6.10
N THR A 114 15.99 8.96 -6.89
CA THR A 114 15.39 9.09 -8.23
C THR A 114 13.87 9.00 -8.23
N ASN A 115 13.26 8.68 -7.07
CA ASN A 115 11.86 8.36 -6.92
C ASN A 115 11.31 8.96 -5.62
N VAL A 116 10.29 9.79 -5.70
CA VAL A 116 9.64 10.41 -4.54
C VAL A 116 8.22 9.90 -4.38
N LEU A 117 7.86 9.45 -3.18
CA LEU A 117 6.50 9.04 -2.82
C LEU A 117 5.84 10.08 -1.94
N MET A 118 4.87 10.81 -2.46
CA MET A 118 3.95 11.66 -1.70
C MET A 118 2.86 10.81 -1.05
N THR A 119 2.70 10.90 0.25
CA THR A 119 1.77 10.10 1.05
C THR A 119 1.49 10.76 2.42
N GLY A 120 1.21 10.00 3.44
CA GLY A 120 0.88 10.44 4.80
C GLY A 120 -0.47 9.88 5.17
N GLY A 121 -1.51 10.73 5.18
CA GLY A 121 -2.88 10.37 4.98
C GLY A 121 -3.09 9.96 3.52
N ASP A 122 -3.84 10.73 2.77
CA ASP A 122 -4.05 10.50 1.33
C ASP A 122 -3.59 11.74 0.54
N SER A 123 -2.59 11.57 -0.33
CA SER A 123 -1.97 12.71 -1.02
C SER A 123 -2.92 13.49 -1.93
N LEU A 124 -3.99 12.87 -2.44
CA LEU A 124 -5.01 13.55 -3.25
C LEU A 124 -6.05 14.33 -2.40
N MET A 125 -5.93 14.29 -1.07
CA MET A 125 -6.71 15.17 -0.18
C MET A 125 -6.17 16.60 -0.09
N LEU A 126 -4.95 16.84 -0.56
CA LEU A 126 -4.45 18.18 -0.74
C LEU A 126 -5.27 18.93 -1.80
N ASP A 127 -5.39 20.23 -1.66
CA ASP A 127 -5.93 21.05 -2.75
C ASP A 127 -5.03 21.03 -3.98
N THR A 128 -5.61 21.27 -5.15
CA THR A 128 -4.94 21.13 -6.44
C THR A 128 -3.74 22.07 -6.58
N ARG A 129 -3.82 23.30 -6.06
CA ARG A 129 -2.71 24.26 -6.09
C ARG A 129 -1.53 23.79 -5.25
N ARG A 130 -1.82 23.16 -4.10
CA ARG A 130 -0.77 22.62 -3.25
C ARG A 130 -0.10 21.41 -3.89
N ILE A 131 -0.86 20.53 -4.54
CA ILE A 131 -0.32 19.42 -5.34
C ILE A 131 0.59 19.99 -6.43
N GLU A 132 0.13 20.98 -7.17
CA GLU A 132 0.91 21.62 -8.25
C GLU A 132 2.22 22.21 -7.74
N SER A 133 2.19 22.96 -6.63
CA SER A 133 3.40 23.56 -6.03
C SER A 133 4.45 22.48 -5.75
N ILE A 134 4.08 21.37 -5.09
CA ILE A 134 5.00 20.29 -4.75
C ILE A 134 5.53 19.59 -6.02
N LEU A 135 4.64 19.32 -6.98
CA LEU A 135 5.04 18.67 -8.24
C LEU A 135 6.01 19.54 -9.02
N LYS A 136 5.79 20.86 -9.07
CA LYS A 136 6.67 21.81 -9.74
C LYS A 136 8.08 21.76 -9.15
N GLU A 137 8.22 21.93 -7.84
CA GLU A 137 9.51 21.92 -7.14
C GLU A 137 10.25 20.58 -7.32
N LEU A 138 9.54 19.44 -7.21
CA LEU A 138 10.14 18.13 -7.45
C LEU A 138 10.58 17.92 -8.91
N ARG A 139 9.88 18.50 -9.88
CA ARG A 139 10.26 18.41 -11.31
C ARG A 139 11.45 19.28 -11.69
N GLU A 140 11.77 20.30 -10.90
CA GLU A 140 12.98 21.11 -11.04
C GLU A 140 14.25 20.35 -10.60
N ILE A 141 14.11 19.20 -9.92
CA ILE A 141 15.23 18.35 -9.54
C ILE A 141 15.53 17.36 -10.69
N PRO A 142 16.74 17.43 -11.31
CA PRO A 142 17.04 16.65 -12.52
C PRO A 142 16.95 15.15 -12.33
N HIS A 143 17.44 14.62 -11.20
CA HIS A 143 17.49 13.18 -10.89
C HIS A 143 16.16 12.59 -10.42
N VAL A 144 15.16 13.41 -10.06
CA VAL A 144 13.82 12.91 -9.69
C VAL A 144 13.04 12.56 -10.96
N ASN A 145 13.10 11.31 -11.37
CA ASN A 145 12.44 10.80 -12.57
C ASN A 145 11.02 10.33 -12.32
N ILE A 146 10.76 9.72 -11.15
CA ILE A 146 9.45 9.17 -10.79
C ILE A 146 8.88 9.93 -9.59
N ILE A 147 7.64 10.39 -9.71
CA ILE A 147 6.83 10.83 -8.58
C ILE A 147 5.69 9.84 -8.41
N ARG A 148 5.50 9.35 -7.19
CA ARG A 148 4.38 8.48 -6.82
C ARG A 148 3.46 9.21 -5.85
N MET A 149 2.16 9.02 -6.03
CA MET A 149 1.14 9.55 -5.14
C MET A 149 0.35 8.39 -4.54
N GLY A 150 0.39 8.24 -3.22
CA GLY A 150 -0.36 7.20 -2.52
C GLY A 150 -1.80 7.67 -2.25
N SER A 151 -2.80 6.98 -2.80
CA SER A 151 -4.19 7.38 -2.62
C SER A 151 -5.16 6.20 -2.65
N LYS A 152 -6.18 6.29 -1.79
CA LYS A 152 -7.37 5.43 -1.86
C LYS A 152 -8.59 6.17 -2.43
N LEU A 153 -8.45 7.40 -2.90
CA LEU A 153 -9.59 8.21 -3.36
C LEU A 153 -10.27 7.65 -4.61
N LEU A 154 -9.56 6.88 -5.47
CA LEU A 154 -10.24 6.15 -6.53
C LEU A 154 -11.33 5.18 -5.99
N ALA A 155 -11.13 4.62 -4.80
CA ALA A 155 -12.12 3.81 -4.13
C ALA A 155 -13.03 4.62 -3.19
N TYR A 156 -12.46 5.52 -2.38
CA TYR A 156 -13.21 6.27 -1.37
C TYR A 156 -14.04 7.42 -1.91
N ASN A 157 -13.53 8.14 -2.91
CA ASN A 157 -14.23 9.29 -3.52
C ASN A 157 -13.68 9.59 -4.92
N PRO A 158 -14.07 8.82 -5.94
CA PRO A 158 -13.61 9.02 -7.31
C PRO A 158 -14.02 10.39 -7.89
N TYR A 159 -15.03 11.03 -7.33
CA TYR A 159 -15.45 12.37 -7.71
C TYR A 159 -14.39 13.44 -7.44
N ARG A 160 -13.40 13.17 -6.54
CA ARG A 160 -12.22 14.04 -6.36
C ARG A 160 -11.45 14.23 -7.66
N ILE A 161 -11.46 13.23 -8.53
CA ILE A 161 -10.81 13.27 -9.85
C ILE A 161 -11.79 13.82 -10.89
N LEU A 162 -13.01 13.29 -10.93
CA LEU A 162 -13.96 13.59 -11.99
C LEU A 162 -14.51 15.02 -11.92
N ASN A 163 -14.64 15.57 -10.71
CA ASN A 163 -15.18 16.94 -10.48
C ASN A 163 -14.08 18.00 -10.37
N ASP A 164 -12.80 17.63 -10.55
CA ASP A 164 -11.67 18.57 -10.55
C ASP A 164 -10.83 18.44 -11.81
N PRO A 165 -11.27 19.02 -12.93
CA PRO A 165 -10.52 19.00 -14.18
C PRO A 165 -9.17 19.72 -14.08
N GLU A 166 -9.02 20.68 -13.15
CA GLU A 166 -7.75 21.35 -12.88
C GLU A 166 -6.72 20.35 -12.33
N LEU A 167 -7.12 19.47 -11.38
CA LEU A 167 -6.24 18.40 -10.88
C LEU A 167 -5.77 17.49 -12.01
N VAL A 168 -6.66 17.05 -12.88
CA VAL A 168 -6.32 16.19 -14.03
C VAL A 168 -5.34 16.91 -14.95
N SER A 169 -5.57 18.20 -15.23
CA SER A 169 -4.68 19.04 -16.06
C SER A 169 -3.29 19.20 -15.42
N VAL A 170 -3.22 19.46 -14.12
CA VAL A 170 -1.96 19.55 -13.35
C VAL A 170 -1.19 18.23 -13.45
N LEU A 171 -1.85 17.10 -13.15
CA LEU A 171 -1.21 15.79 -13.24
C LEU A 171 -0.69 15.48 -14.65
N SER A 172 -1.46 15.84 -15.68
CA SER A 172 -1.02 15.68 -17.08
C SER A 172 0.22 16.52 -17.41
N ARG A 173 0.27 17.77 -16.94
CA ARG A 173 1.40 18.68 -17.16
C ARG A 173 2.71 18.15 -16.59
N TYR A 174 2.65 17.51 -15.41
CA TYR A 174 3.84 17.03 -14.71
C TYR A 174 4.12 15.53 -14.92
N SER A 175 3.30 14.80 -15.70
CA SER A 175 3.52 13.40 -16.08
C SER A 175 3.94 13.29 -17.54
N THR A 176 5.23 13.50 -17.82
CA THR A 176 5.79 13.45 -19.19
C THR A 176 6.24 12.03 -19.56
N PRO A 177 6.50 11.74 -20.86
CA PRO A 177 7.05 10.45 -21.28
C PRO A 177 8.33 10.06 -20.55
N GLU A 178 9.20 11.03 -20.23
CA GLU A 178 10.50 10.82 -19.59
C GLU A 178 10.40 10.78 -18.06
N LYS A 179 9.43 11.51 -17.49
CA LYS A 179 9.26 11.68 -16.04
C LYS A 179 7.82 11.42 -15.63
N ARG A 180 7.48 10.15 -15.36
CA ARG A 180 6.10 9.74 -15.09
C ARG A 180 5.66 10.01 -13.64
N ILE A 181 4.35 10.31 -13.51
CA ILE A 181 3.64 10.22 -12.24
C ILE A 181 2.96 8.85 -12.16
N TYR A 182 3.07 8.23 -11.00
CA TYR A 182 2.37 6.98 -10.68
C TYR A 182 1.35 7.24 -9.57
N LEU A 183 0.11 6.83 -9.77
CA LEU A 183 -0.86 6.76 -8.68
C LEU A 183 -0.84 5.35 -8.09
N MET A 184 -0.46 5.26 -6.81
CA MET A 184 -0.50 4.04 -6.02
C MET A 184 -1.92 3.88 -5.48
N ALA A 185 -2.82 3.36 -6.30
CA ALA A 185 -4.22 3.12 -5.94
C ALA A 185 -4.34 1.99 -4.92
N HIS A 186 -5.42 2.00 -4.15
CA HIS A 186 -5.63 1.06 -3.05
C HIS A 186 -7.04 0.48 -3.06
N PHE A 187 -7.30 -0.44 -3.99
CA PHE A 187 -8.51 -1.26 -4.03
C PHE A 187 -8.26 -2.55 -3.26
N ASN A 188 -9.14 -2.88 -2.32
CA ASN A 188 -9.05 -4.06 -1.48
C ASN A 188 -10.09 -5.12 -1.82
N HIS A 189 -11.21 -4.72 -2.42
CA HIS A 189 -12.31 -5.59 -2.77
C HIS A 189 -12.88 -5.23 -4.15
N PRO A 190 -13.35 -6.19 -4.97
CA PRO A 190 -13.89 -5.91 -6.31
C PRO A 190 -15.00 -4.86 -6.32
N ARG A 191 -15.85 -4.81 -5.30
CA ARG A 191 -16.95 -3.86 -5.19
C ARG A 191 -16.51 -2.40 -5.01
N GLU A 192 -15.25 -2.14 -4.65
CA GLU A 192 -14.70 -0.79 -4.62
C GLU A 192 -14.44 -0.26 -6.04
N LEU A 193 -14.31 -1.14 -7.03
CA LEU A 193 -14.10 -0.77 -8.43
C LEU A 193 -15.46 -0.59 -9.13
N SER A 194 -16.16 0.47 -8.76
CA SER A 194 -17.42 0.87 -9.39
C SER A 194 -17.18 1.52 -10.75
N ASP A 195 -18.24 1.68 -11.54
CA ASP A 195 -18.17 2.38 -12.84
C ASP A 195 -17.59 3.80 -12.71
N VAL A 196 -17.91 4.50 -11.60
CA VAL A 196 -17.37 5.84 -11.31
C VAL A 196 -15.87 5.77 -11.03
N SER A 197 -15.43 4.76 -10.28
CA SER A 197 -14.00 4.53 -10.01
C SER A 197 -13.22 4.20 -11.28
N VAL A 198 -13.81 3.41 -12.19
CA VAL A 198 -13.21 3.07 -13.48
C VAL A 198 -13.06 4.33 -14.34
N LYS A 199 -14.10 5.18 -14.45
CA LYS A 199 -14.03 6.46 -15.17
C LYS A 199 -12.95 7.39 -14.62
N ALA A 200 -12.82 7.46 -13.28
CA ALA A 200 -11.77 8.26 -12.65
C ALA A 200 -10.36 7.73 -12.94
N ALA A 201 -10.18 6.40 -12.95
CA ALA A 201 -8.91 5.79 -13.33
C ALA A 201 -8.58 6.02 -14.82
N GLU A 202 -9.58 5.94 -15.70
CA GLU A 202 -9.45 6.25 -17.13
C GLU A 202 -9.02 7.70 -17.35
N ALA A 203 -9.64 8.67 -16.66
CA ALA A 203 -9.26 10.08 -16.73
C ALA A 203 -7.79 10.30 -16.35
N LEU A 204 -7.28 9.62 -15.32
CA LEU A 204 -5.87 9.66 -14.92
C LEU A 204 -4.94 9.00 -15.95
N ASN A 205 -5.32 7.84 -16.49
CA ASN A 205 -4.55 7.17 -17.53
C ASN A 205 -4.45 8.04 -18.79
N ASN A 206 -5.55 8.69 -19.21
CA ASN A 206 -5.58 9.61 -20.33
C ASN A 206 -4.74 10.88 -20.07
N ALA A 207 -4.60 11.28 -18.82
CA ALA A 207 -3.68 12.35 -18.38
C ALA A 207 -2.21 11.91 -18.35
N GLY A 208 -1.87 10.68 -18.74
CA GLY A 208 -0.51 10.15 -18.75
C GLY A 208 -0.01 9.69 -17.36
N VAL A 209 -0.89 9.62 -16.37
CA VAL A 209 -0.58 9.05 -15.05
C VAL A 209 -0.66 7.53 -15.12
N ILE A 210 0.31 6.83 -14.58
CA ILE A 210 0.30 5.37 -14.54
C ILE A 210 -0.38 4.92 -13.24
N VAL A 211 -1.56 4.30 -13.36
CA VAL A 211 -2.29 3.81 -12.18
C VAL A 211 -1.89 2.37 -11.88
N VAL A 212 -1.46 2.12 -10.64
CA VAL A 212 -1.12 0.77 -10.15
C VAL A 212 -1.85 0.47 -8.85
N ASN A 213 -2.25 -0.78 -8.64
CA ASN A 213 -2.96 -1.18 -7.43
C ASN A 213 -2.06 -1.90 -6.43
N GLN A 214 -2.19 -1.53 -5.17
CA GLN A 214 -1.61 -2.25 -4.04
C GLN A 214 -2.71 -2.59 -3.02
N THR A 215 -2.66 -3.79 -2.47
CA THR A 215 -3.68 -4.25 -1.50
C THR A 215 -3.06 -5.15 -0.43
N PRO A 216 -3.39 -4.99 0.86
CA PRO A 216 -3.10 -6.00 1.86
C PRO A 216 -4.11 -7.14 1.80
N ILE A 217 -3.67 -8.36 2.18
CA ILE A 217 -4.58 -9.45 2.49
C ILE A 217 -5.20 -9.16 3.85
N LEU A 218 -6.53 -9.16 3.88
CA LEU A 218 -7.34 -8.78 5.03
C LEU A 218 -8.39 -9.85 5.32
N ASN A 219 -8.30 -10.45 6.49
CA ASN A 219 -9.28 -11.46 6.93
C ASN A 219 -10.71 -10.91 6.88
N GLY A 220 -11.57 -11.65 6.19
CA GLY A 220 -12.99 -11.30 6.01
C GLY A 220 -13.25 -10.11 5.06
N VAL A 221 -12.23 -9.69 4.29
CA VAL A 221 -12.39 -8.70 3.21
C VAL A 221 -12.01 -9.32 1.86
N ASN A 222 -10.79 -9.82 1.74
CA ASN A 222 -10.23 -10.40 0.50
C ASN A 222 -9.33 -11.61 0.78
N SER A 223 -9.53 -12.27 1.91
CA SER A 223 -8.76 -13.45 2.31
C SER A 223 -9.34 -14.76 1.73
N ASP A 224 -9.81 -14.71 0.51
CA ASP A 224 -10.24 -15.87 -0.29
C ASP A 224 -9.79 -15.70 -1.76
N ALA A 225 -9.65 -16.83 -2.45
CA ALA A 225 -9.08 -16.85 -3.79
C ALA A 225 -10.00 -16.24 -4.85
N ASP A 226 -11.31 -16.38 -4.70
CA ASP A 226 -12.28 -15.92 -5.71
C ASP A 226 -12.41 -14.39 -5.68
N THR A 227 -12.47 -13.81 -4.48
CA THR A 227 -12.46 -12.36 -4.28
C THR A 227 -11.18 -11.74 -4.86
N LEU A 228 -10.00 -12.31 -4.57
CA LEU A 228 -8.74 -11.81 -5.11
C LEU A 228 -8.64 -11.99 -6.63
N THR A 229 -9.10 -13.11 -7.17
CA THR A 229 -9.16 -13.36 -8.62
C THR A 229 -9.98 -12.28 -9.30
N THR A 230 -11.17 -12.00 -8.78
CA THR A 230 -12.08 -11.00 -9.31
C THR A 230 -11.45 -9.60 -9.21
N LEU A 231 -10.83 -9.26 -8.08
CA LEU A 231 -10.14 -7.98 -7.90
C LEU A 231 -9.00 -7.82 -8.93
N PHE A 232 -8.09 -8.79 -9.05
CA PHE A 232 -6.94 -8.71 -9.97
C PHE A 232 -7.35 -8.63 -11.42
N ARG A 233 -8.38 -9.38 -11.81
CA ARG A 233 -8.93 -9.31 -13.17
C ARG A 233 -9.55 -7.95 -13.45
N ASN A 234 -10.43 -7.47 -12.56
CA ASN A 234 -11.15 -6.22 -12.76
C ASN A 234 -10.23 -5.01 -12.79
N VAL A 235 -9.24 -4.90 -11.88
CA VAL A 235 -8.27 -3.80 -11.93
C VAL A 235 -7.44 -3.88 -13.23
N SER A 236 -7.04 -5.09 -13.67
CA SER A 236 -6.30 -5.25 -14.92
C SER A 236 -7.13 -4.88 -16.14
N PHE A 237 -8.43 -5.21 -16.17
CA PHE A 237 -9.36 -4.80 -17.25
C PHE A 237 -9.54 -3.28 -17.31
N ALA A 238 -9.52 -2.61 -16.15
CA ALA A 238 -9.59 -1.15 -16.06
C ALA A 238 -8.23 -0.44 -16.34
N GLY A 239 -7.22 -1.17 -16.83
CA GLY A 239 -5.90 -0.59 -17.11
C GLY A 239 -5.07 -0.28 -15.86
N ILE A 240 -5.48 -0.76 -14.69
CA ILE A 240 -4.78 -0.59 -13.41
C ILE A 240 -3.91 -1.82 -13.18
N SER A 241 -2.58 -1.64 -13.13
CA SER A 241 -1.66 -2.76 -12.95
C SER A 241 -1.61 -3.24 -11.50
N PRO A 242 -1.84 -4.54 -11.20
CA PRO A 242 -1.50 -5.10 -9.90
C PRO A 242 -0.01 -4.94 -9.62
N TYR A 243 0.35 -4.33 -8.49
CA TYR A 243 1.74 -3.98 -8.16
C TYR A 243 2.26 -4.73 -6.93
N TYR A 244 1.62 -4.55 -5.78
CA TYR A 244 1.93 -5.30 -4.56
C TYR A 244 0.69 -5.89 -3.92
N VAL A 245 0.84 -7.11 -3.41
CA VAL A 245 -0.03 -7.69 -2.38
C VAL A 245 0.77 -7.67 -1.08
N PHE A 246 0.25 -6.99 -0.07
CA PHE A 246 0.91 -6.91 1.23
C PHE A 246 0.35 -7.93 2.21
N GLN A 247 1.20 -8.53 3.01
CA GLN A 247 0.75 -9.11 4.27
C GLN A 247 0.23 -7.98 5.18
N CYS A 248 -0.90 -8.21 5.85
CA CYS A 248 -1.42 -7.24 6.81
C CYS A 248 -0.41 -7.00 7.94
N ARG A 249 -0.02 -5.74 8.15
CA ARG A 249 0.99 -5.38 9.15
C ARG A 249 0.46 -5.56 10.57
N PRO A 250 1.32 -5.92 11.54
CA PRO A 250 0.97 -6.05 12.95
C PRO A 250 0.83 -4.66 13.62
N SER A 251 -0.06 -3.82 13.06
CA SER A 251 -0.35 -2.50 13.62
C SER A 251 -1.37 -2.61 14.74
N ILE A 252 -1.33 -1.62 15.64
CA ILE A 252 -2.32 -1.52 16.72
C ILE A 252 -3.75 -1.57 16.18
N GLY A 253 -4.59 -2.43 16.77
CA GLY A 253 -5.98 -2.63 16.36
C GLY A 253 -6.18 -3.31 14.99
N ASN A 254 -5.15 -3.99 14.43
CA ASN A 254 -5.24 -4.68 13.14
C ASN A 254 -5.20 -6.20 13.25
N THR A 255 -5.02 -6.76 14.44
CA THR A 255 -4.74 -8.20 14.63
C THR A 255 -5.83 -9.11 14.07
N PHE A 256 -7.09 -8.68 14.11
CA PHE A 256 -8.22 -9.47 13.59
C PHE A 256 -8.31 -9.47 12.06
N PHE A 257 -7.59 -8.56 11.38
CA PHE A 257 -7.43 -8.56 9.92
C PHE A 257 -6.29 -9.46 9.45
N GLN A 258 -5.41 -9.90 10.34
CA GLN A 258 -4.25 -10.70 9.96
C GLN A 258 -4.65 -12.15 9.65
N THR A 259 -4.10 -12.66 8.55
CA THR A 259 -4.07 -14.09 8.20
C THR A 259 -2.64 -14.61 8.38
N PRO A 260 -2.42 -15.91 8.62
CA PRO A 260 -1.09 -16.50 8.54
C PRO A 260 -0.43 -16.25 7.17
N VAL A 261 0.88 -15.99 7.16
CA VAL A 261 1.65 -15.65 5.95
C VAL A 261 1.55 -16.75 4.89
N GLU A 262 1.69 -18.01 5.29
CA GLU A 262 1.63 -19.15 4.37
C GLU A 262 0.23 -19.35 3.80
N GLN A 263 -0.80 -19.15 4.62
CA GLN A 263 -2.19 -19.16 4.16
C GLN A 263 -2.46 -18.03 3.15
N SER A 264 -1.96 -16.81 3.42
CA SER A 264 -2.06 -15.69 2.49
C SER A 264 -1.42 -16.02 1.15
N TYR A 265 -0.22 -16.61 1.18
CA TYR A 265 0.47 -17.05 -0.03
C TYR A 265 -0.33 -18.10 -0.82
N GLU A 266 -0.90 -19.09 -0.16
CA GLU A 266 -1.72 -20.13 -0.81
C GLU A 266 -2.98 -19.55 -1.47
N ILE A 267 -3.64 -18.61 -0.80
CA ILE A 267 -4.81 -17.88 -1.33
C ILE A 267 -4.40 -17.13 -2.61
N ILE A 268 -3.29 -16.40 -2.58
CA ILE A 268 -2.76 -15.66 -3.72
C ILE A 268 -2.41 -16.61 -4.86
N GLN A 269 -1.74 -17.72 -4.59
CA GLN A 269 -1.39 -18.72 -5.60
C GLN A 269 -2.63 -19.35 -6.26
N LYS A 270 -3.66 -19.65 -5.47
CA LYS A 270 -4.96 -20.13 -6.00
C LYS A 270 -5.60 -19.09 -6.90
N SER A 271 -5.62 -17.82 -6.48
CA SER A 271 -6.12 -16.70 -7.29
C SER A 271 -5.36 -16.57 -8.61
N TRP A 272 -4.03 -16.61 -8.58
CA TRP A 272 -3.21 -16.47 -9.78
C TRP A 272 -3.40 -17.58 -10.81
N LYS A 273 -3.77 -18.80 -10.40
CA LYS A 273 -4.11 -19.88 -11.33
C LYS A 273 -5.27 -19.50 -12.26
N ALA A 274 -6.20 -18.69 -11.77
CA ALA A 274 -7.36 -18.22 -12.53
C ALA A 274 -7.14 -16.88 -13.24
N CYS A 275 -5.94 -16.29 -13.15
CA CYS A 275 -5.60 -14.98 -13.71
C CYS A 275 -4.71 -15.10 -14.96
N SER A 276 -4.84 -14.12 -15.89
CA SER A 276 -3.88 -13.93 -16.97
C SER A 276 -2.52 -13.44 -16.46
N GLY A 277 -1.48 -13.49 -17.30
CA GLY A 277 -0.16 -12.98 -16.96
C GLY A 277 -0.18 -11.51 -16.51
N LEU A 278 -1.06 -10.68 -17.09
CA LEU A 278 -1.20 -9.27 -16.70
C LEU A 278 -1.83 -9.09 -15.31
N ALA A 279 -2.78 -9.92 -14.95
CA ALA A 279 -3.48 -9.82 -13.67
C ALA A 279 -2.70 -10.41 -12.48
N LYS A 280 -1.65 -11.22 -12.72
CA LYS A 280 -0.82 -11.85 -11.67
C LYS A 280 0.60 -11.27 -11.54
N ARG A 281 0.78 -9.99 -11.92
CA ARG A 281 2.09 -9.31 -11.84
C ARG A 281 2.48 -8.89 -10.42
N ALA A 282 1.52 -8.76 -9.51
CA ALA A 282 1.79 -8.32 -8.15
C ALA A 282 2.77 -9.25 -7.42
N ARG A 283 3.62 -8.66 -6.57
CA ARG A 283 4.49 -9.41 -5.65
C ARG A 283 3.83 -9.49 -4.28
N PHE A 284 3.91 -10.65 -3.64
CA PHE A 284 3.46 -10.79 -2.25
C PHE A 284 4.60 -10.44 -1.30
N VAL A 285 4.43 -9.38 -0.52
CA VAL A 285 5.51 -8.82 0.30
C VAL A 285 5.05 -8.48 1.72
N MET A 286 5.98 -8.60 2.66
CA MET A 286 5.91 -7.99 3.99
C MET A 286 6.74 -6.71 3.99
N SER A 287 6.14 -5.57 4.33
CA SER A 287 6.86 -4.28 4.45
C SER A 287 7.41 -4.15 5.85
N HIS A 288 8.50 -4.87 6.10
CA HIS A 288 9.17 -5.02 7.39
C HIS A 288 10.08 -3.81 7.70
N ALA A 289 10.49 -3.67 8.97
CA ALA A 289 11.45 -2.66 9.42
C ALA A 289 12.76 -2.68 8.60
N THR A 290 13.28 -3.86 8.28
CA THR A 290 14.54 -4.02 7.53
C THR A 290 14.38 -3.92 6.01
N GLY A 291 13.15 -3.95 5.47
CA GLY A 291 12.93 -3.89 4.02
C GLY A 291 11.60 -4.50 3.57
N LYS A 292 11.47 -4.72 2.27
CA LYS A 292 10.37 -5.49 1.68
C LYS A 292 10.80 -6.93 1.49
N ILE A 293 10.23 -7.82 2.30
CA ILE A 293 10.46 -9.26 2.25
C ILE A 293 9.41 -9.87 1.34
N GLU A 294 9.84 -10.37 0.19
CA GLU A 294 8.99 -11.10 -0.76
C GLU A 294 8.94 -12.58 -0.39
N MET A 295 7.75 -13.15 -0.29
CA MET A 295 7.57 -14.60 -0.24
C MET A 295 7.57 -15.14 -1.67
N VAL A 296 8.61 -15.89 -2.02
CA VAL A 296 8.85 -16.36 -3.39
C VAL A 296 8.23 -17.73 -3.64
N GLY A 297 8.17 -18.57 -2.59
CA GLY A 297 7.66 -19.93 -2.70
C GLY A 297 7.50 -20.62 -1.37
N LYS A 298 6.86 -21.81 -1.39
CA LYS A 298 6.82 -22.74 -0.26
C LYS A 298 6.75 -24.19 -0.72
N THR A 299 7.24 -25.07 0.15
CA THR A 299 6.98 -26.51 0.14
C THR A 299 6.20 -26.89 1.40
N ALA A 300 5.99 -28.19 1.62
CA ALA A 300 5.41 -28.66 2.88
C ALA A 300 6.30 -28.36 4.11
N GLU A 301 7.61 -28.30 3.92
CA GLU A 301 8.59 -28.19 5.01
C GLU A 301 9.25 -26.81 5.10
N HIS A 302 9.27 -26.03 4.01
CA HIS A 302 10.03 -24.79 3.92
C HIS A 302 9.26 -23.65 3.26
N VAL A 303 9.61 -22.43 3.64
CA VAL A 303 9.22 -21.19 2.97
C VAL A 303 10.47 -20.51 2.43
N PHE A 304 10.32 -19.88 1.26
CA PHE A 304 11.37 -19.21 0.52
C PHE A 304 11.05 -17.73 0.44
N MET A 305 11.97 -16.92 0.91
CA MET A 305 11.81 -15.47 0.94
C MET A 305 13.04 -14.78 0.38
N ARG A 306 12.89 -13.53 -0.04
CA ARG A 306 14.02 -12.69 -0.41
C ARG A 306 13.78 -11.23 -0.04
N TYR A 307 14.85 -10.48 0.14
CA TYR A 307 14.76 -9.03 0.17
C TYR A 307 14.50 -8.51 -1.25
N HIS A 308 13.28 -8.11 -1.52
CA HIS A 308 12.93 -7.39 -2.76
C HIS A 308 13.50 -5.95 -2.73
N GLN A 309 13.43 -5.31 -1.56
CA GLN A 309 14.13 -4.06 -1.21
C GLN A 309 14.64 -4.20 0.22
N ALA A 310 15.76 -3.59 0.54
CA ALA A 310 16.32 -3.60 1.88
C ALA A 310 16.75 -2.19 2.29
N ALA A 311 16.66 -1.90 3.61
CA ALA A 311 17.18 -0.66 4.17
C ALA A 311 18.73 -0.63 4.12
N ASP A 312 19.36 -1.79 4.32
CA ASP A 312 20.79 -1.99 4.06
C ASP A 312 20.95 -2.55 2.64
N PRO A 313 21.56 -1.79 1.70
CA PRO A 313 21.75 -2.20 0.31
C PRO A 313 22.43 -3.57 0.14
N ALA A 314 23.32 -3.95 1.07
CA ALA A 314 24.00 -5.24 1.05
C ALA A 314 23.06 -6.46 1.17
N ASN A 315 21.84 -6.23 1.65
CA ASN A 315 20.83 -7.28 1.76
C ASN A 315 19.88 -7.37 0.54
N ILE A 316 19.96 -6.45 -0.42
CA ILE A 316 19.08 -6.47 -1.61
C ILE A 316 19.31 -7.78 -2.38
N GLY A 317 18.20 -8.48 -2.67
CA GLY A 317 18.24 -9.76 -3.38
C GLY A 317 18.60 -10.96 -2.52
N LYS A 318 19.02 -10.77 -1.26
CA LYS A 318 19.39 -11.87 -0.36
C LYS A 318 18.24 -12.86 -0.23
N PHE A 319 18.52 -14.11 -0.56
CA PHE A 319 17.59 -15.22 -0.48
C PHE A 319 17.66 -15.88 0.89
N MET A 320 16.51 -16.27 1.41
CA MET A 320 16.37 -16.83 2.75
C MET A 320 15.44 -18.04 2.70
N VAL A 321 15.80 -19.10 3.41
CA VAL A 321 14.99 -20.31 3.57
C VAL A 321 14.67 -20.48 5.06
N PHE A 322 13.41 -20.69 5.37
CA PHE A 322 12.96 -20.96 6.74
C PHE A 322 12.15 -22.25 6.77
N LYS A 323 12.11 -22.91 7.92
CA LYS A 323 11.13 -23.98 8.15
C LYS A 323 9.73 -23.41 8.08
N SER A 324 8.78 -24.20 7.54
CA SER A 324 7.35 -23.84 7.53
C SER A 324 6.87 -23.55 8.95
N ASN A 325 6.13 -22.46 9.09
CA ASN A 325 5.45 -22.04 10.32
C ASN A 325 4.02 -21.60 9.99
N PRO A 326 3.04 -22.53 9.95
CA PRO A 326 1.67 -22.23 9.52
C PRO A 326 0.92 -21.21 10.37
N VAL A 327 1.42 -20.88 11.56
CA VAL A 327 0.83 -19.87 12.45
C VAL A 327 1.51 -18.51 12.35
N ALA A 328 2.65 -18.41 11.65
CA ALA A 328 3.39 -17.17 11.45
C ALA A 328 2.51 -16.13 10.75
N ARG A 329 2.45 -14.92 11.29
CA ARG A 329 1.66 -13.80 10.76
C ARG A 329 2.53 -12.67 10.22
N TRP A 330 3.81 -12.67 10.60
CA TRP A 330 4.79 -11.66 10.19
C TRP A 330 6.17 -12.26 10.00
N PHE A 331 7.10 -11.52 9.40
CA PHE A 331 8.47 -12.00 9.12
C PHE A 331 9.21 -12.42 10.39
N ASP A 332 9.05 -11.70 11.50
CA ASP A 332 9.73 -11.98 12.78
C ASP A 332 9.32 -13.31 13.43
N ASP A 333 8.23 -13.92 12.97
CA ASP A 333 7.80 -15.24 13.45
C ASP A 333 8.64 -16.39 12.86
N TYR A 334 9.45 -16.09 11.82
CA TYR A 334 10.37 -17.04 11.18
C TYR A 334 11.77 -16.91 11.80
N ARG A 335 12.01 -17.57 12.94
CA ARG A 335 13.20 -17.36 13.78
C ARG A 335 14.45 -18.10 13.33
N HIS A 336 14.33 -19.17 12.55
CA HIS A 336 15.41 -20.06 12.20
C HIS A 336 15.57 -20.18 10.68
N ALA A 337 16.54 -19.47 10.14
CA ALA A 337 16.96 -19.65 8.76
C ALA A 337 17.68 -21.01 8.63
N VAL A 338 17.40 -21.70 7.55
CA VAL A 338 18.06 -22.97 7.20
C VAL A 338 19.35 -22.63 6.47
N SER A 339 20.51 -22.83 7.12
CA SER A 339 21.83 -22.51 6.56
C SER A 339 22.25 -23.47 5.43
N ASP A 340 21.86 -24.74 5.55
CA ASP A 340 22.33 -25.83 4.68
C ASP A 340 21.20 -26.42 3.81
N PHE A 341 20.37 -25.54 3.25
CA PHE A 341 19.31 -25.98 2.35
C PHE A 341 19.89 -26.60 1.07
N GLN A 342 19.76 -27.92 0.95
CA GLN A 342 20.04 -28.64 -0.30
C GLN A 342 18.72 -29.02 -0.97
N PRO A 343 18.42 -28.51 -2.18
CA PRO A 343 17.23 -28.94 -2.90
C PRO A 343 17.36 -30.45 -3.20
N ARG A 344 16.32 -31.22 -2.87
CA ARG A 344 16.25 -32.62 -3.35
C ARG A 344 16.37 -32.59 -4.88
N LYS A 345 17.15 -33.50 -5.45
CA LYS A 345 17.26 -33.63 -6.91
C LYS A 345 15.85 -33.79 -7.48
N VAL A 346 15.38 -32.80 -8.20
CA VAL A 346 14.16 -32.89 -9.00
C VAL A 346 14.59 -33.49 -10.33
N TRP A 347 14.19 -34.72 -10.61
CA TRP A 347 14.31 -35.26 -11.95
C TRP A 347 13.30 -34.52 -12.83
N LEU A 348 13.79 -33.66 -13.71
CA LEU A 348 13.01 -33.15 -14.83
C LEU A 348 12.91 -34.28 -15.86
N PHE A 349 11.71 -34.87 -15.95
CA PHE A 349 11.36 -35.75 -17.06
C PHE A 349 10.77 -34.90 -18.19
#